data_fa742eaa16c40264238178f02f56e292
#
_entry.id   fa742eaa16c40264238178f02f56e292
#
_cell.length_a   1.000
_cell.length_b   1.000
_cell.length_c   1.000
_cell.angle_alpha   90.00
_cell.angle_beta   90.00
_cell.angle_gamma   90.00
#
_symmetry.space_group_name_H-M   'P 1'
#
loop_
_entity.id
_entity.type
_entity.pdbx_description
1 polymer ?
#
loop_
_entity_poly.entity_id
_entity_poly.type
_entity_poly.pdbx_seq_one_letter_code
_entity_poly.pdbx_strand_id
1 'polypeptide(L)'
;MAIPPIAALEIGTSRTVVCVGESDNGRVKITGVGSYPTTGVRKGQMFDLVQARTGVETAVKQAEKQSDVSIWQVLMALSGGHILSTVNPGMLTIRSNDHVVSRDDIEEVTENAKEVQLDPERQVLHTITQTFTVDDQSGIVKPEGMRCKTLSLSVMAVHGVKSRIENAVSVAKNADLEVTDVAFSAVCAALAALTTEQKRNGVVLIDLGGGTTNYVAYSNDVVVAVGSVAVGGDHVTNDIALAFNIPQNRAEELKRAEGAALIDVEGGAGRVALKADVGFEERMLNCKALHTVINARMDEILRVVRSRLHEAGV
;
A
#
# COMPACT_ATOMS: atom_id res chain seq x y z
N MET A 1 -18.73 -26.59 4.41
CA MET A 1 -17.52 -26.92 3.64
C MET A 1 -16.41 -26.01 4.15
N ALA A 2 -15.22 -26.55 4.42
CA ALA A 2 -14.08 -25.71 4.78
C ALA A 2 -13.74 -24.80 3.59
N ILE A 3 -13.51 -23.51 3.86
CA ILE A 3 -13.06 -22.57 2.84
C ILE A 3 -11.61 -22.94 2.51
N PRO A 4 -11.23 -23.10 1.23
CA PRO A 4 -9.87 -23.45 0.87
C PRO A 4 -8.88 -22.35 1.35
N PRO A 5 -7.64 -22.72 1.67
CA PRO A 5 -6.60 -21.76 2.00
C PRO A 5 -6.43 -20.69 0.90
N ILE A 6 -6.21 -19.47 1.30
CA ILE A 6 -5.97 -18.32 0.40
C ILE A 6 -4.49 -17.97 0.48
N ALA A 7 -3.83 -17.87 -0.66
CA ALA A 7 -2.47 -17.36 -0.76
C ALA A 7 -2.47 -15.91 -1.28
N ALA A 8 -1.67 -15.07 -0.65
CA ALA A 8 -1.42 -13.69 -1.08
C ALA A 8 0.05 -13.49 -1.39
N LEU A 9 0.36 -12.78 -2.48
CA LEU A 9 1.71 -12.45 -2.94
C LEU A 9 1.90 -10.95 -2.99
N GLU A 10 2.99 -10.45 -2.43
CA GLU A 10 3.49 -9.09 -2.66
C GLU A 10 4.93 -9.14 -3.17
N ILE A 11 5.18 -8.47 -4.30
CA ILE A 11 6.53 -8.28 -4.85
C ILE A 11 6.94 -6.84 -4.54
N GLY A 12 7.43 -6.62 -3.32
CA GLY A 12 7.91 -5.30 -2.87
C GLY A 12 9.31 -4.98 -3.40
N THR A 13 9.78 -3.75 -3.20
CA THR A 13 11.14 -3.34 -3.59
C THR A 13 12.21 -4.05 -2.75
N SER A 14 11.99 -4.23 -1.46
CA SER A 14 12.96 -4.82 -0.53
C SER A 14 12.75 -6.32 -0.34
N ARG A 15 11.51 -6.77 -0.32
CA ARG A 15 11.13 -8.17 -0.06
C ARG A 15 9.98 -8.61 -0.94
N THR A 16 10.05 -9.85 -1.39
CA THR A 16 8.91 -10.60 -1.92
C THR A 16 8.36 -11.45 -0.80
N VAL A 17 7.06 -11.37 -0.56
CA VAL A 17 6.38 -12.07 0.54
C VAL A 17 5.19 -12.85 0.00
N VAL A 18 5.05 -14.09 0.47
CA VAL A 18 3.89 -14.92 0.24
C VAL A 18 3.30 -15.30 1.60
N CYS A 19 2.00 -15.07 1.77
CA CYS A 19 1.27 -15.47 2.97
C CYS A 19 0.18 -16.46 2.61
N VAL A 20 0.07 -17.55 3.36
CA VAL A 20 -1.06 -18.51 3.28
C VAL A 20 -1.91 -18.35 4.52
N GLY A 21 -3.22 -18.22 4.32
CA GLY A 21 -4.17 -18.06 5.41
C GLY A 21 -5.44 -18.87 5.20
N GLU A 22 -6.06 -19.26 6.30
CA GLU A 22 -7.35 -19.95 6.35
C GLU A 22 -8.39 -19.05 7.02
N SER A 23 -9.61 -19.08 6.50
CA SER A 23 -10.73 -18.37 7.13
C SER A 23 -11.36 -19.29 8.22
N ASP A 24 -11.30 -18.85 9.46
CA ASP A 24 -11.96 -19.50 10.60
C ASP A 24 -12.94 -18.52 11.24
N ASN A 25 -14.24 -18.78 11.11
CA ASN A 25 -15.32 -17.99 11.73
C ASN A 25 -15.19 -16.46 11.49
N GLY A 26 -14.82 -16.06 10.27
CA GLY A 26 -14.63 -14.66 9.88
C GLY A 26 -13.29 -14.05 10.33
N ARG A 27 -12.40 -14.86 10.90
CA ARG A 27 -11.01 -14.48 11.20
C ARG A 27 -10.06 -15.18 10.23
N VAL A 28 -9.02 -14.48 9.84
CA VAL A 28 -7.95 -15.07 9.02
C VAL A 28 -6.84 -15.56 9.96
N LYS A 29 -6.54 -16.86 9.87
CA LYS A 29 -5.40 -17.47 10.55
C LYS A 29 -4.28 -17.67 9.54
N ILE A 30 -3.13 -17.06 9.74
CA ILE A 30 -1.94 -17.28 8.89
C ILE A 30 -1.33 -18.64 9.25
N THR A 31 -1.22 -19.51 8.26
CA THR A 31 -0.68 -20.88 8.38
C THR A 31 0.71 -21.01 7.78
N GLY A 32 1.10 -20.13 6.84
CA GLY A 32 2.43 -20.14 6.24
C GLY A 32 2.85 -18.76 5.75
N VAL A 33 4.14 -18.46 5.88
CA VAL A 33 4.76 -17.24 5.37
C VAL A 33 6.09 -17.60 4.71
N GLY A 34 6.25 -17.16 3.46
CA GLY A 34 7.53 -17.18 2.76
C GLY A 34 8.01 -15.76 2.50
N SER A 35 9.29 -15.49 2.69
CA SER A 35 9.85 -14.17 2.46
C SER A 35 11.26 -14.27 1.90
N TYR A 36 11.53 -13.55 0.82
CA TYR A 36 12.84 -13.53 0.16
C TYR A 36 13.24 -12.10 -0.20
N PRO A 37 14.53 -11.72 -0.08
CA PRO A 37 15.01 -10.42 -0.54
C PRO A 37 14.71 -10.23 -2.03
N THR A 38 14.05 -9.15 -2.38
CA THR A 38 13.70 -8.89 -3.78
C THR A 38 14.90 -8.38 -4.57
N THR A 39 15.10 -8.94 -5.75
CA THR A 39 15.99 -8.44 -6.78
C THR A 39 15.18 -8.13 -8.05
N GLY A 40 15.70 -7.24 -8.91
CA GLY A 40 14.99 -6.87 -10.14
C GLY A 40 13.81 -5.90 -9.97
N VAL A 41 13.60 -5.35 -8.77
CA VAL A 41 12.55 -4.35 -8.49
C VAL A 41 13.18 -3.08 -7.91
N ARG A 42 12.75 -1.91 -8.39
CA ARG A 42 13.18 -0.59 -7.88
C ARG A 42 11.98 0.35 -7.81
N LYS A 43 11.78 1.02 -6.68
CA LYS A 43 10.67 1.98 -6.48
C LYS A 43 9.30 1.41 -6.86
N GLY A 44 9.05 0.13 -6.54
CA GLY A 44 7.82 -0.57 -6.89
C GLY A 44 7.66 -0.88 -8.39
N GLN A 45 8.73 -0.83 -9.18
CA GLN A 45 8.69 -1.12 -10.62
C GLN A 45 9.60 -2.31 -10.94
N MET A 46 9.13 -3.18 -11.84
CA MET A 46 9.91 -4.31 -12.34
C MET A 46 10.97 -3.82 -13.32
N PHE A 47 12.24 -4.12 -13.07
CA PHE A 47 13.39 -3.85 -13.94
C PHE A 47 13.96 -5.10 -14.56
N ASP A 48 13.90 -6.22 -13.82
CA ASP A 48 14.37 -7.52 -14.27
C ASP A 48 13.36 -8.58 -13.83
N LEU A 49 12.56 -9.05 -14.79
CA LEU A 49 11.49 -10.02 -14.53
C LEU A 49 12.02 -11.40 -14.12
N VAL A 50 13.23 -11.77 -14.62
CA VAL A 50 13.84 -13.07 -14.30
C VAL A 50 14.31 -13.10 -12.85
N GLN A 51 15.00 -12.04 -12.41
CA GLN A 51 15.43 -11.94 -11.02
C GLN A 51 14.22 -11.86 -10.06
N ALA A 52 13.19 -11.07 -10.41
CA ALA A 52 11.98 -10.96 -9.59
C ALA A 52 11.25 -12.31 -9.47
N ARG A 53 11.17 -13.09 -10.56
CA ARG A 53 10.62 -14.45 -10.57
C ARG A 53 11.32 -15.38 -9.58
N THR A 54 12.65 -15.41 -9.55
CA THR A 54 13.42 -16.24 -8.60
C THR A 54 13.05 -15.93 -7.14
N GLY A 55 12.80 -14.65 -6.83
CA GLY A 55 12.32 -14.23 -5.51
C GLY A 55 10.94 -14.80 -5.19
N VAL A 56 10.01 -14.77 -6.16
CA VAL A 56 8.66 -15.33 -6.00
C VAL A 56 8.72 -16.84 -5.78
N GLU A 57 9.42 -17.59 -6.64
CA GLU A 57 9.56 -19.04 -6.52
C GLU A 57 10.13 -19.47 -5.15
N THR A 58 11.10 -18.71 -4.65
CA THR A 58 11.69 -18.99 -3.35
C THR A 58 10.74 -18.70 -2.20
N ALA A 59 10.02 -17.58 -2.24
CA ALA A 59 9.04 -17.23 -1.23
C ALA A 59 7.85 -18.22 -1.22
N VAL A 60 7.38 -18.64 -2.40
CA VAL A 60 6.32 -19.67 -2.54
C VAL A 60 6.74 -20.97 -1.86
N LYS A 61 7.93 -21.51 -2.21
CA LYS A 61 8.43 -22.76 -1.61
C LYS A 61 8.53 -22.69 -0.07
N GLN A 62 8.90 -21.54 0.47
CA GLN A 62 8.96 -21.35 1.92
C GLN A 62 7.55 -21.35 2.55
N ALA A 63 6.58 -20.65 1.93
CA ALA A 63 5.22 -20.60 2.39
C ALA A 63 4.54 -21.97 2.33
N GLU A 64 4.70 -22.71 1.22
CA GLU A 64 4.21 -24.08 1.03
C GLU A 64 4.75 -25.02 2.10
N LYS A 65 6.06 -24.98 2.35
CA LYS A 65 6.71 -25.81 3.37
C LYS A 65 6.17 -25.53 4.77
N GLN A 66 5.78 -24.30 5.09
CA GLN A 66 5.28 -23.94 6.40
C GLN A 66 3.80 -24.24 6.58
N SER A 67 3.01 -24.08 5.51
CA SER A 67 1.56 -24.28 5.55
C SER A 67 1.12 -25.71 5.22
N ASP A 68 2.01 -26.51 4.64
CA ASP A 68 1.70 -27.84 4.03
C ASP A 68 0.61 -27.75 2.94
N VAL A 69 0.58 -26.63 2.19
CA VAL A 69 -0.38 -26.36 1.11
C VAL A 69 0.38 -26.05 -0.16
N SER A 70 0.00 -26.70 -1.27
CA SER A 70 0.50 -26.33 -2.61
C SER A 70 -0.18 -25.08 -3.13
N ILE A 71 0.61 -24.09 -3.57
CA ILE A 71 0.14 -22.78 -4.02
C ILE A 71 0.21 -22.75 -5.55
N TRP A 72 -0.93 -22.63 -6.20
CA TRP A 72 -1.06 -22.49 -7.65
C TRP A 72 -1.81 -21.23 -8.07
N GLN A 73 -2.51 -20.57 -7.12
CA GLN A 73 -3.20 -19.30 -7.33
C GLN A 73 -2.93 -18.34 -6.17
N VAL A 74 -2.90 -17.04 -6.47
CA VAL A 74 -2.62 -15.99 -5.49
C VAL A 74 -3.48 -14.74 -5.72
N LEU A 75 -3.83 -14.06 -4.64
CA LEU A 75 -4.22 -12.66 -4.63
C LEU A 75 -2.93 -11.82 -4.60
N MET A 76 -2.79 -10.85 -5.51
CA MET A 76 -1.57 -10.04 -5.59
C MET A 76 -1.77 -8.65 -4.99
N ALA A 77 -0.95 -8.32 -3.99
CA ALA A 77 -0.85 -6.96 -3.48
C ALA A 77 0.20 -6.18 -4.30
N LEU A 78 -0.18 -4.99 -4.78
CA LEU A 78 0.66 -4.11 -5.58
C LEU A 78 0.93 -2.80 -4.85
N SER A 79 2.15 -2.29 -5.00
CA SER A 79 2.56 -0.96 -4.58
C SER A 79 3.33 -0.26 -5.70
N GLY A 80 3.43 1.06 -5.64
CA GLY A 80 4.22 1.82 -6.63
C GLY A 80 3.69 3.23 -6.85
N GLY A 81 4.59 4.18 -7.10
CA GLY A 81 4.24 5.58 -7.35
C GLY A 81 3.37 5.84 -8.60
N HIS A 82 3.00 4.80 -9.34
CA HIS A 82 2.04 4.88 -10.45
C HIS A 82 0.59 4.68 -10.00
N ILE A 83 0.37 4.27 -8.74
CA ILE A 83 -0.96 4.08 -8.17
C ILE A 83 -1.45 5.43 -7.65
N LEU A 84 -2.60 5.85 -8.17
CA LEU A 84 -3.26 7.12 -7.86
C LEU A 84 -4.72 6.84 -7.49
N SER A 85 -5.39 7.85 -6.95
CA SER A 85 -6.82 7.82 -6.74
C SER A 85 -7.50 9.03 -7.40
N THR A 86 -8.71 8.81 -7.90
CA THR A 86 -9.56 9.86 -8.48
C THR A 86 -10.95 9.70 -7.91
N VAL A 87 -11.56 10.80 -7.48
CA VAL A 87 -12.96 10.81 -7.01
C VAL A 87 -13.87 11.17 -8.18
N ASN A 88 -14.84 10.31 -8.43
CA ASN A 88 -15.85 10.50 -9.50
C ASN A 88 -17.23 10.68 -8.87
N PRO A 89 -17.93 11.80 -9.11
CA PRO A 89 -19.28 12.01 -8.64
C PRO A 89 -20.30 11.34 -9.57
N GLY A 90 -21.29 10.68 -8.99
CA GLY A 90 -22.53 10.26 -9.64
C GLY A 90 -23.69 11.06 -9.10
N MET A 91 -24.66 11.36 -9.93
CA MET A 91 -25.86 12.10 -9.58
C MET A 91 -27.07 11.47 -10.23
N LEU A 92 -28.18 11.45 -9.49
CA LEU A 92 -29.47 10.96 -9.95
C LEU A 92 -30.59 11.90 -9.47
N THR A 93 -31.50 12.23 -10.37
CA THR A 93 -32.77 12.93 -10.01
C THR A 93 -33.82 11.89 -9.69
N ILE A 94 -34.36 11.92 -8.47
CA ILE A 94 -35.41 10.99 -8.03
C ILE A 94 -36.71 11.30 -8.78
N ARG A 95 -37.19 10.33 -9.54
CA ARG A 95 -38.35 10.48 -10.45
C ARG A 95 -39.67 9.97 -9.86
N SER A 96 -39.63 9.32 -8.69
CA SER A 96 -40.83 8.85 -8.01
C SER A 96 -41.71 10.02 -7.60
N ASN A 97 -43.06 9.86 -7.67
CA ASN A 97 -44.00 10.92 -7.33
C ASN A 97 -43.91 11.40 -5.88
N ASP A 98 -43.46 10.56 -4.98
CA ASP A 98 -43.29 10.84 -3.56
C ASP A 98 -41.88 11.31 -3.21
N HIS A 99 -40.97 11.32 -4.21
CA HIS A 99 -39.55 11.67 -4.06
C HIS A 99 -38.80 10.87 -2.96
N VAL A 100 -39.24 9.64 -2.71
CA VAL A 100 -38.59 8.75 -1.74
C VAL A 100 -37.51 7.94 -2.44
N VAL A 101 -36.30 7.96 -1.88
CA VAL A 101 -35.15 7.18 -2.38
C VAL A 101 -35.43 5.70 -2.23
N SER A 102 -35.40 4.98 -3.32
CA SER A 102 -35.52 3.52 -3.39
C SER A 102 -34.15 2.84 -3.43
N ARG A 103 -34.16 1.52 -3.34
CA ARG A 103 -32.95 0.72 -3.52
C ARG A 103 -32.41 0.80 -4.94
N ASP A 104 -33.29 0.82 -5.91
CA ASP A 104 -32.93 0.93 -7.33
C ASP A 104 -32.24 2.27 -7.62
N ASP A 105 -32.72 3.38 -7.01
CA ASP A 105 -32.07 4.69 -7.13
C ASP A 105 -30.63 4.66 -6.56
N ILE A 106 -30.41 3.95 -5.44
CA ILE A 106 -29.08 3.78 -4.83
C ILE A 106 -28.17 2.98 -5.75
N GLU A 107 -28.67 1.91 -6.35
CA GLU A 107 -27.92 1.10 -7.30
C GLU A 107 -27.58 1.93 -8.56
N GLU A 108 -28.56 2.66 -9.14
CA GLU A 108 -28.34 3.50 -10.32
C GLU A 108 -27.31 4.62 -10.07
N VAL A 109 -27.42 5.38 -8.97
CA VAL A 109 -26.44 6.44 -8.67
C VAL A 109 -25.06 5.87 -8.39
N THR A 110 -24.98 4.66 -7.82
CA THR A 110 -23.72 3.97 -7.56
C THR A 110 -23.04 3.53 -8.85
N GLU A 111 -23.78 2.95 -9.79
CA GLU A 111 -23.25 2.59 -11.11
C GLU A 111 -22.80 3.83 -11.89
N ASN A 112 -23.60 4.90 -11.89
CA ASN A 112 -23.22 6.17 -12.52
C ASN A 112 -21.90 6.73 -11.93
N ALA A 113 -21.71 6.61 -10.61
CA ALA A 113 -20.47 7.04 -9.96
C ALA A 113 -19.27 6.13 -10.27
N LYS A 114 -19.49 4.86 -10.61
CA LYS A 114 -18.41 3.92 -11.01
C LYS A 114 -17.93 4.12 -12.45
N GLU A 115 -18.67 4.84 -13.28
CA GLU A 115 -18.27 5.17 -14.67
C GLU A 115 -17.12 6.21 -14.68
N VAL A 116 -15.99 5.82 -14.13
CA VAL A 116 -14.80 6.69 -14.04
C VAL A 116 -14.12 6.78 -15.41
N GLN A 117 -14.02 7.98 -15.96
CA GLN A 117 -13.23 8.21 -17.17
C GLN A 117 -11.74 8.29 -16.80
N LEU A 118 -11.00 7.24 -17.13
CA LEU A 118 -9.55 7.15 -16.96
C LEU A 118 -8.85 7.17 -18.32
N ASP A 119 -7.58 7.56 -18.29
CA ASP A 119 -6.69 7.32 -19.41
C ASP A 119 -6.71 5.84 -19.81
N PRO A 120 -6.78 5.47 -21.10
CA PRO A 120 -6.80 4.07 -21.56
C PRO A 120 -5.60 3.22 -21.09
N GLU A 121 -4.48 3.87 -20.76
CA GLU A 121 -3.30 3.20 -20.20
C GLU A 121 -3.42 2.90 -18.69
N ARG A 122 -4.54 3.24 -18.07
CA ARG A 122 -4.76 3.00 -16.64
C ARG A 122 -5.84 1.94 -16.42
N GLN A 123 -5.70 1.23 -15.31
CA GLN A 123 -6.62 0.18 -14.87
C GLN A 123 -7.07 0.46 -13.44
N VAL A 124 -8.37 0.32 -13.18
CA VAL A 124 -8.95 0.39 -11.84
C VAL A 124 -8.52 -0.84 -11.04
N LEU A 125 -8.07 -0.62 -9.81
CA LEU A 125 -7.76 -1.65 -8.82
C LEU A 125 -8.87 -1.76 -7.77
N HIS A 126 -9.41 -0.61 -7.32
CA HIS A 126 -10.51 -0.55 -6.35
C HIS A 126 -11.49 0.55 -6.71
N THR A 127 -12.76 0.30 -6.42
CA THR A 127 -13.80 1.32 -6.35
C THR A 127 -14.32 1.38 -4.91
N ILE A 128 -14.13 2.52 -4.26
CA ILE A 128 -14.47 2.73 -2.85
C ILE A 128 -15.59 3.76 -2.77
N THR A 129 -16.78 3.31 -2.39
CA THR A 129 -17.95 4.15 -2.23
C THR A 129 -17.76 5.14 -1.08
N GLN A 130 -18.07 6.40 -1.33
CA GLN A 130 -18.08 7.46 -0.33
C GLN A 130 -19.49 7.58 0.30
N THR A 131 -19.71 8.63 1.09
CA THR A 131 -21.04 8.93 1.62
C THR A 131 -21.94 9.54 0.56
N PHE A 132 -23.26 9.37 0.73
CA PHE A 132 -24.27 10.00 -0.10
C PHE A 132 -24.50 11.46 0.30
N THR A 133 -24.98 12.23 -0.68
CA THR A 133 -25.53 13.56 -0.45
C THR A 133 -26.99 13.54 -0.94
N VAL A 134 -27.90 13.93 -0.05
CA VAL A 134 -29.34 13.97 -0.25
C VAL A 134 -29.73 15.44 -0.36
N ASP A 135 -30.03 15.93 -1.56
CA ASP A 135 -30.13 17.36 -1.91
C ASP A 135 -28.84 18.12 -1.52
N ASP A 136 -28.83 18.87 -0.43
CA ASP A 136 -27.71 19.64 0.12
C ASP A 136 -27.09 19.01 1.38
N GLN A 137 -27.65 17.91 1.88
CA GLN A 137 -27.19 17.23 3.08
C GLN A 137 -26.17 16.12 2.74
N SER A 138 -24.90 16.37 3.01
CA SER A 138 -23.80 15.42 2.81
C SER A 138 -23.59 14.49 4.02
N GLY A 139 -22.78 13.44 3.84
CA GLY A 139 -22.39 12.52 4.93
C GLY A 139 -23.43 11.45 5.24
N ILE A 140 -24.42 11.25 4.38
CA ILE A 140 -25.46 10.23 4.55
C ILE A 140 -24.89 8.86 4.21
N VAL A 141 -25.03 7.90 5.14
CA VAL A 141 -24.58 6.51 4.93
C VAL A 141 -25.69 5.64 4.34
N LYS A 142 -26.94 5.89 4.74
CA LYS A 142 -28.12 5.11 4.31
C LYS A 142 -29.22 6.06 3.85
N PRO A 143 -29.31 6.40 2.56
CA PRO A 143 -30.30 7.33 2.03
C PRO A 143 -31.66 6.68 1.76
N GLU A 144 -31.79 5.34 1.79
CA GLU A 144 -33.02 4.61 1.51
C GLU A 144 -34.19 5.08 2.41
N GLY A 145 -35.32 5.42 1.79
CA GLY A 145 -36.47 5.94 2.48
C GLY A 145 -36.45 7.45 2.78
N MET A 146 -35.34 8.15 2.51
CA MET A 146 -35.26 9.60 2.63
C MET A 146 -35.99 10.28 1.44
N ARG A 147 -36.50 11.49 1.66
CA ARG A 147 -37.11 12.28 0.58
C ARG A 147 -36.12 13.29 0.04
N CYS A 148 -35.94 13.31 -1.29
CA CYS A 148 -35.10 14.29 -1.96
C CYS A 148 -35.48 14.43 -3.44
N LYS A 149 -35.00 15.50 -4.04
CA LYS A 149 -35.07 15.69 -5.50
C LYS A 149 -33.84 15.11 -6.17
N THR A 150 -32.68 15.24 -5.51
CA THR A 150 -31.39 14.82 -6.05
C THR A 150 -30.65 13.94 -5.05
N LEU A 151 -30.25 12.78 -5.51
CA LEU A 151 -29.35 11.89 -4.80
C LEU A 151 -27.99 11.92 -5.50
N SER A 152 -26.92 12.16 -4.77
CA SER A 152 -25.58 12.07 -5.29
C SER A 152 -24.68 11.21 -4.42
N LEU A 153 -23.67 10.62 -5.05
CA LEU A 153 -22.67 9.76 -4.44
C LEU A 153 -21.34 10.00 -5.14
N SER A 154 -20.25 9.99 -4.40
CA SER A 154 -18.92 9.94 -4.99
C SER A 154 -18.30 8.56 -4.81
N VAL A 155 -17.57 8.09 -5.81
CA VAL A 155 -16.77 6.88 -5.75
C VAL A 155 -15.31 7.26 -5.92
N MET A 156 -14.45 6.79 -5.01
CA MET A 156 -12.99 6.88 -5.17
C MET A 156 -12.52 5.67 -5.96
N ALA A 157 -12.01 5.90 -7.17
CA ALA A 157 -11.34 4.90 -7.98
C ALA A 157 -9.84 4.91 -7.68
N VAL A 158 -9.31 3.82 -7.16
CA VAL A 158 -7.86 3.58 -7.05
C VAL A 158 -7.42 2.88 -8.32
N HIS A 159 -6.45 3.45 -9.03
CA HIS A 159 -6.05 2.96 -10.34
C HIS A 159 -4.53 3.05 -10.54
N GLY A 160 -4.00 2.21 -11.41
CA GLY A 160 -2.57 2.16 -11.72
C GLY A 160 -2.29 2.15 -13.22
N VAL A 161 -1.03 2.32 -13.61
CA VAL A 161 -0.60 2.17 -15.02
C VAL A 161 -0.68 0.69 -15.39
N LYS A 162 -1.47 0.38 -16.42
CA LYS A 162 -1.80 -0.97 -16.87
C LYS A 162 -0.56 -1.82 -17.15
N SER A 163 0.39 -1.31 -17.93
CA SER A 163 1.61 -2.04 -18.26
C SER A 163 2.46 -2.41 -17.03
N ARG A 164 2.44 -1.58 -15.97
CA ARG A 164 3.17 -1.87 -14.73
C ARG A 164 2.49 -2.94 -13.90
N ILE A 165 1.16 -2.95 -13.88
CA ILE A 165 0.35 -4.02 -13.26
C ILE A 165 0.59 -5.33 -14.00
N GLU A 166 0.50 -5.32 -15.33
CA GLU A 166 0.71 -6.50 -16.18
C GLU A 166 2.12 -7.08 -16.03
N ASN A 167 3.15 -6.24 -15.88
CA ASN A 167 4.52 -6.71 -15.63
C ASN A 167 4.62 -7.45 -14.29
N ALA A 168 4.01 -6.93 -13.22
CA ALA A 168 3.99 -7.62 -11.93
C ALA A 168 3.24 -8.96 -12.00
N VAL A 169 2.06 -8.97 -12.64
CA VAL A 169 1.28 -10.20 -12.88
C VAL A 169 2.07 -11.20 -13.72
N SER A 170 2.83 -10.74 -14.73
CA SER A 170 3.65 -11.62 -15.56
C SER A 170 4.77 -12.30 -14.78
N VAL A 171 5.34 -11.63 -13.77
CA VAL A 171 6.34 -12.27 -12.88
C VAL A 171 5.73 -13.46 -12.14
N ALA A 172 4.52 -13.29 -11.58
CA ALA A 172 3.82 -14.39 -10.89
C ALA A 172 3.44 -15.52 -11.86
N LYS A 173 2.92 -15.19 -13.04
CA LYS A 173 2.59 -16.17 -14.09
C LYS A 173 3.83 -16.96 -14.54
N ASN A 174 4.96 -16.30 -14.70
CA ASN A 174 6.22 -16.96 -15.04
C ASN A 174 6.78 -17.84 -13.91
N ALA A 175 6.28 -17.69 -12.70
CA ALA A 175 6.54 -18.56 -11.54
C ALA A 175 5.44 -19.62 -11.34
N ASP A 176 4.68 -19.95 -12.39
CA ASP A 176 3.59 -20.94 -12.44
C ASP A 176 2.44 -20.64 -11.46
N LEU A 177 2.19 -19.37 -11.17
CA LEU A 177 1.08 -18.90 -10.33
C LEU A 177 -0.01 -18.22 -11.15
N GLU A 178 -1.26 -18.59 -10.92
CA GLU A 178 -2.42 -17.85 -11.40
C GLU A 178 -2.70 -16.66 -10.45
N VAL A 179 -2.75 -15.44 -11.00
CA VAL A 179 -3.18 -14.26 -10.26
C VAL A 179 -4.69 -14.11 -10.43
N THR A 180 -5.44 -14.36 -9.37
CA THR A 180 -6.91 -14.31 -9.39
C THR A 180 -7.45 -12.90 -9.27
N ASP A 181 -6.76 -12.05 -8.52
CA ASP A 181 -7.12 -10.63 -8.39
C ASP A 181 -5.91 -9.80 -7.94
N VAL A 182 -5.98 -8.48 -8.13
CA VAL A 182 -4.94 -7.53 -7.74
C VAL A 182 -5.52 -6.44 -6.84
N ALA A 183 -4.80 -6.11 -5.79
CA ALA A 183 -5.20 -5.11 -4.81
C ALA A 183 -4.06 -4.13 -4.51
N PHE A 184 -4.37 -2.89 -4.12
CA PHE A 184 -3.38 -1.95 -3.63
C PHE A 184 -2.95 -2.30 -2.21
N SER A 185 -1.64 -2.49 -1.98
CA SER A 185 -1.08 -3.00 -0.73
C SER A 185 -1.49 -2.17 0.50
N ALA A 186 -1.56 -0.83 0.39
CA ALA A 186 -1.95 0.02 1.51
C ALA A 186 -3.42 -0.19 1.94
N VAL A 187 -4.33 -0.47 1.00
CA VAL A 187 -5.73 -0.81 1.32
C VAL A 187 -5.77 -2.15 2.07
N CYS A 188 -5.00 -3.14 1.60
CA CYS A 188 -4.88 -4.43 2.27
C CYS A 188 -4.30 -4.29 3.69
N ALA A 189 -3.23 -3.51 3.84
CA ALA A 189 -2.63 -3.22 5.15
C ALA A 189 -3.60 -2.52 6.10
N ALA A 190 -4.39 -1.56 5.59
CA ALA A 190 -5.40 -0.85 6.39
C ALA A 190 -6.54 -1.78 6.85
N LEU A 191 -6.93 -2.76 6.03
CA LEU A 191 -7.93 -3.75 6.43
C LEU A 191 -7.41 -4.68 7.54
N ALA A 192 -6.12 -5.00 7.51
CA ALA A 192 -5.50 -5.91 8.48
C ALA A 192 -5.09 -5.22 9.80
N ALA A 193 -4.62 -3.97 9.73
CA ALA A 193 -3.96 -3.30 10.86
C ALA A 193 -4.87 -2.33 11.64
N LEU A 194 -5.90 -1.76 10.98
CA LEU A 194 -6.73 -0.72 11.58
C LEU A 194 -8.00 -1.30 12.20
N THR A 195 -8.32 -0.86 13.42
CA THR A 195 -9.59 -1.18 14.07
C THR A 195 -10.74 -0.31 13.52
N THR A 196 -11.98 -0.77 13.71
CA THR A 196 -13.18 0.00 13.34
C THR A 196 -13.22 1.35 14.08
N GLU A 197 -12.82 1.38 15.35
CA GLU A 197 -12.77 2.61 16.14
C GLU A 197 -11.79 3.64 15.56
N GLN A 198 -10.58 3.19 15.17
CA GLN A 198 -9.59 4.06 14.51
C GLN A 198 -10.14 4.62 13.20
N LYS A 199 -10.76 3.79 12.35
CA LYS A 199 -11.36 4.23 11.08
C LYS A 199 -12.46 5.26 11.29
N ARG A 200 -13.28 5.11 12.34
CA ARG A 200 -14.34 6.06 12.69
C ARG A 200 -13.79 7.39 13.21
N ASN A 201 -12.80 7.34 14.11
CA ASN A 201 -12.25 8.53 14.75
C ASN A 201 -11.31 9.34 13.83
N GLY A 202 -10.95 8.78 12.68
CA GLY A 202 -9.97 9.33 11.76
C GLY A 202 -8.56 8.81 12.01
N VAL A 203 -7.96 8.25 10.97
CA VAL A 203 -6.62 7.66 11.02
C VAL A 203 -5.96 7.67 9.65
N VAL A 204 -4.66 7.89 9.63
CA VAL A 204 -3.83 7.67 8.45
C VAL A 204 -2.93 6.47 8.69
N LEU A 205 -3.06 5.45 7.85
CA LEU A 205 -2.07 4.37 7.78
C LEU A 205 -1.00 4.78 6.78
N ILE A 206 0.26 4.69 7.18
CA ILE A 206 1.43 4.91 6.34
C ILE A 206 2.22 3.60 6.30
N ASP A 207 2.35 3.01 5.12
CA ASP A 207 3.17 1.83 4.84
C ASP A 207 4.49 2.29 4.22
N LEU A 208 5.56 2.26 5.01
CA LEU A 208 6.90 2.69 4.62
C LEU A 208 7.70 1.52 4.07
N GLY A 209 7.62 1.30 2.76
CA GLY A 209 8.37 0.27 2.07
C GLY A 209 9.82 0.65 1.76
N GLY A 210 10.54 -0.23 1.06
CA GLY A 210 11.91 0.05 0.60
C GLY A 210 11.95 1.19 -0.43
N GLY A 211 11.17 1.07 -1.50
CA GLY A 211 11.20 2.01 -2.62
C GLY A 211 10.01 2.96 -2.70
N THR A 212 8.95 2.71 -1.94
CA THR A 212 7.70 3.47 -1.95
C THR A 212 7.17 3.67 -0.54
N THR A 213 6.42 4.74 -0.34
CA THR A 213 5.60 4.97 0.85
C THR A 213 4.15 5.06 0.40
N ASN A 214 3.31 4.15 0.89
CA ASN A 214 1.91 4.08 0.56
C ASN A 214 1.07 4.60 1.73
N TYR A 215 -0.09 5.18 1.45
CA TYR A 215 -0.94 5.68 2.53
C TYR A 215 -2.43 5.50 2.22
N VAL A 216 -3.20 5.35 3.28
CA VAL A 216 -4.67 5.35 3.28
C VAL A 216 -5.15 6.17 4.47
N ALA A 217 -6.04 7.11 4.25
CA ALA A 217 -6.68 7.90 5.30
C ALA A 217 -8.16 7.54 5.42
N TYR A 218 -8.61 7.38 6.64
CA TYR A 218 -10.02 7.16 6.99
C TYR A 218 -10.54 8.33 7.82
N SER A 219 -11.80 8.66 7.61
CA SER A 219 -12.60 9.55 8.45
C SER A 219 -14.04 9.06 8.47
N ASN A 220 -14.65 8.94 9.65
CA ASN A 220 -16.03 8.46 9.81
C ASN A 220 -16.32 7.12 9.11
N ASP A 221 -15.43 6.15 9.25
CA ASP A 221 -15.44 4.82 8.61
C ASP A 221 -15.27 4.83 7.07
N VAL A 222 -15.09 6.00 6.43
CA VAL A 222 -14.93 6.16 4.99
C VAL A 222 -13.46 6.42 4.63
N VAL A 223 -12.98 5.83 3.54
CA VAL A 223 -11.66 6.13 2.97
C VAL A 223 -11.73 7.49 2.29
N VAL A 224 -10.98 8.47 2.80
CA VAL A 224 -10.98 9.85 2.28
C VAL A 224 -9.76 10.19 1.42
N ALA A 225 -8.66 9.46 1.57
CA ALA A 225 -7.50 9.59 0.69
C ALA A 225 -6.74 8.28 0.57
N VAL A 226 -6.19 8.02 -0.61
CA VAL A 226 -5.35 6.86 -0.93
C VAL A 226 -4.26 7.30 -1.90
N GLY A 227 -3.04 6.83 -1.69
CA GLY A 227 -1.98 7.10 -2.65
C GLY A 227 -0.64 6.46 -2.32
N SER A 228 0.31 6.70 -3.21
CA SER A 228 1.68 6.20 -3.10
C SER A 228 2.68 7.28 -3.50
N VAL A 229 3.80 7.31 -2.80
CA VAL A 229 4.95 8.18 -3.08
C VAL A 229 6.14 7.29 -3.41
N ALA A 230 6.86 7.58 -4.51
CA ALA A 230 8.00 6.78 -4.97
C ALA A 230 9.30 7.10 -4.18
N VAL A 231 9.16 7.18 -2.86
CA VAL A 231 10.26 7.37 -1.89
C VAL A 231 10.04 6.40 -0.72
N GLY A 232 11.10 5.83 -0.19
CA GLY A 232 11.03 4.88 0.93
C GLY A 232 12.39 4.67 1.58
N GLY A 233 12.55 3.58 2.31
CA GLY A 233 13.74 3.26 3.10
C GLY A 233 15.05 3.17 2.32
N ASP A 234 15.01 2.84 1.03
CA ASP A 234 16.20 2.81 0.16
C ASP A 234 16.79 4.21 -0.06
N HIS A 235 15.94 5.25 -0.02
CA HIS A 235 16.41 6.64 -0.09
C HIS A 235 17.16 7.04 1.18
N VAL A 236 16.69 6.58 2.35
CA VAL A 236 17.41 6.74 3.62
C VAL A 236 18.78 6.06 3.53
N THR A 237 18.83 4.81 3.02
CA THR A 237 20.07 4.08 2.83
C THR A 237 21.03 4.80 1.89
N ASN A 238 20.50 5.34 0.78
CA ASN A 238 21.29 6.11 -0.17
C ASN A 238 21.86 7.40 0.44
N ASP A 239 21.08 8.11 1.23
CA ASP A 239 21.54 9.33 1.91
C ASP A 239 22.65 9.03 2.92
N ILE A 240 22.52 7.93 3.66
CA ILE A 240 23.60 7.44 4.56
C ILE A 240 24.86 7.09 3.76
N ALA A 241 24.71 6.36 2.64
CA ALA A 241 25.82 5.99 1.79
C ALA A 241 26.60 7.22 1.27
N LEU A 242 25.87 8.24 0.83
CA LEU A 242 26.44 9.51 0.34
C LEU A 242 27.05 10.34 1.48
N ALA A 243 26.33 10.53 2.58
CA ALA A 243 26.78 11.37 3.70
C ALA A 243 28.06 10.85 4.35
N PHE A 244 28.20 9.52 4.43
CA PHE A 244 29.34 8.90 5.06
C PHE A 244 30.35 8.31 4.07
N ASN A 245 30.11 8.44 2.76
CA ASN A 245 30.94 7.87 1.69
C ASN A 245 31.24 6.38 1.94
N ILE A 246 30.17 5.56 2.06
CA ILE A 246 30.22 4.12 2.30
C ILE A 246 29.40 3.37 1.25
N PRO A 247 29.69 2.09 0.99
CA PRO A 247 28.87 1.27 0.10
C PRO A 247 27.42 1.12 0.60
N GLN A 248 26.49 0.94 -0.33
CA GLN A 248 25.05 0.84 -0.05
C GLN A 248 24.68 -0.28 0.94
N ASN A 249 25.32 -1.45 0.80
CA ASN A 249 25.10 -2.57 1.71
C ASN A 249 25.50 -2.22 3.16
N ARG A 250 26.61 -1.51 3.33
CA ARG A 250 27.07 -1.03 4.64
C ARG A 250 26.15 0.06 5.21
N ALA A 251 25.65 0.94 4.36
CA ALA A 251 24.69 1.95 4.77
C ALA A 251 23.36 1.31 5.25
N GLU A 252 22.91 0.24 4.58
CA GLU A 252 21.73 -0.51 4.99
C GLU A 252 21.93 -1.23 6.32
N GLU A 253 23.08 -1.88 6.50
CA GLU A 253 23.46 -2.51 7.78
C GLU A 253 23.48 -1.48 8.91
N LEU A 254 24.13 -0.33 8.68
CA LEU A 254 24.23 0.76 9.65
C LEU A 254 22.85 1.33 9.99
N LYS A 255 22.00 1.57 8.98
CA LYS A 255 20.63 2.02 9.16
C LYS A 255 19.83 1.08 10.06
N ARG A 256 19.95 -0.23 9.84
CA ARG A 256 19.20 -1.25 10.59
C ARG A 256 19.70 -1.45 12.02
N ALA A 257 21.02 -1.38 12.21
CA ALA A 257 21.62 -1.64 13.51
C ALA A 257 21.55 -0.43 14.45
N GLU A 258 21.82 0.77 13.91
CA GLU A 258 22.09 1.96 14.71
C GLU A 258 21.19 3.16 14.32
N GLY A 259 20.31 2.98 13.34
CA GLY A 259 19.50 4.07 12.79
C GLY A 259 18.35 4.46 13.71
N ALA A 260 18.17 5.77 13.90
CA ALA A 260 16.97 6.35 14.52
C ALA A 260 16.51 7.60 13.76
N ALA A 261 15.19 7.76 13.65
CA ALA A 261 14.61 8.95 13.05
C ALA A 261 14.53 10.14 14.01
N LEU A 262 14.75 9.93 15.30
CA LEU A 262 14.85 10.99 16.32
C LEU A 262 16.33 11.28 16.61
N ILE A 263 16.68 12.57 16.66
CA ILE A 263 18.09 13.01 16.80
C ILE A 263 18.58 12.90 18.26
N ASP A 264 17.70 13.16 19.21
CA ASP A 264 18.02 13.21 20.66
C ASP A 264 17.51 11.95 21.39
N VAL A 265 17.81 10.76 20.85
CA VAL A 265 17.53 9.50 21.54
C VAL A 265 18.58 9.28 22.64
N GLU A 266 18.18 8.80 23.81
CA GLU A 266 19.10 8.36 24.86
C GLU A 266 20.06 7.31 24.27
N GLY A 267 21.39 7.56 24.33
CA GLY A 267 22.41 6.75 23.66
C GLY A 267 22.92 7.32 22.33
N GLY A 268 22.24 8.32 21.72
CA GLY A 268 22.64 8.92 20.44
C GLY A 268 23.93 9.77 20.48
N ALA A 269 24.53 9.98 21.65
CA ALA A 269 25.83 10.64 21.82
C ALA A 269 27.03 9.70 21.54
N GLY A 270 26.77 8.43 21.25
CA GLY A 270 27.78 7.41 21.01
C GLY A 270 28.45 7.51 19.65
N ARG A 271 29.52 6.73 19.51
CA ARG A 271 30.18 6.47 18.23
C ARG A 271 29.97 5.00 17.85
N VAL A 272 29.65 4.76 16.58
CA VAL A 272 29.55 3.42 16.02
C VAL A 272 30.78 3.10 15.18
N ALA A 273 31.35 1.92 15.36
CA ALA A 273 32.48 1.46 14.56
C ALA A 273 32.00 0.86 13.24
N LEU A 274 32.42 1.44 12.13
CA LEU A 274 32.34 0.79 10.82
C LEU A 274 33.58 -0.09 10.70
N LYS A 275 33.39 -1.41 10.79
CA LYS A 275 34.46 -2.41 10.69
C LYS A 275 35.17 -2.32 9.33
N ALA A 276 36.45 -2.60 9.31
CA ALA A 276 37.24 -2.72 8.08
C ALA A 276 36.65 -3.77 7.13
N ASP A 277 36.76 -3.52 5.82
CA ASP A 277 36.37 -4.44 4.75
C ASP A 277 37.27 -4.22 3.55
N VAL A 278 37.17 -5.05 2.50
CA VAL A 278 37.98 -4.92 1.29
C VAL A 278 37.86 -3.52 0.71
N GLY A 279 38.96 -2.76 0.72
CA GLY A 279 39.02 -1.38 0.21
C GLY A 279 38.42 -0.32 1.14
N PHE A 280 38.13 -0.67 2.39
CA PHE A 280 37.52 0.26 3.36
C PHE A 280 38.21 0.08 4.75
N GLU A 281 38.76 1.18 5.26
CA GLU A 281 39.42 1.18 6.58
C GLU A 281 38.37 1.34 7.71
N GLU A 282 38.69 0.75 8.88
CA GLU A 282 37.86 0.93 10.07
C GLU A 282 37.83 2.42 10.47
N ARG A 283 36.61 2.90 10.74
CA ARG A 283 36.42 4.26 11.24
C ARG A 283 35.22 4.36 12.19
N MET A 284 35.28 5.36 13.07
CA MET A 284 34.22 5.68 14.00
C MET A 284 33.30 6.73 13.42
N LEU A 285 32.00 6.46 13.38
CA LEU A 285 30.95 7.42 12.99
C LEU A 285 30.26 7.97 14.22
N ASN A 286 29.80 9.22 14.13
CA ASN A 286 28.97 9.85 15.13
C ASN A 286 27.50 9.45 14.94
N CYS A 287 26.89 8.79 15.92
CA CYS A 287 25.48 8.38 15.87
C CYS A 287 24.53 9.57 15.66
N LYS A 288 24.80 10.72 16.28
CA LYS A 288 23.97 11.91 16.08
C LYS A 288 23.98 12.38 14.62
N ALA A 289 25.11 12.31 13.93
CA ALA A 289 25.18 12.62 12.49
C ALA A 289 24.37 11.62 11.65
N LEU A 290 24.43 10.32 11.98
CA LEU A 290 23.61 9.29 11.36
C LEU A 290 22.12 9.58 11.54
N HIS A 291 21.68 9.85 12.78
CA HIS A 291 20.30 10.16 13.10
C HIS A 291 19.82 11.44 12.41
N THR A 292 20.69 12.45 12.26
CA THR A 292 20.38 13.69 11.53
C THR A 292 20.06 13.41 10.05
N VAL A 293 20.86 12.56 9.39
CA VAL A 293 20.63 12.17 7.98
C VAL A 293 19.31 11.42 7.85
N ILE A 294 19.06 10.44 8.73
CA ILE A 294 17.83 9.65 8.72
C ILE A 294 16.61 10.54 9.00
N ASN A 295 16.69 11.40 10.02
CA ASN A 295 15.62 12.34 10.38
C ASN A 295 15.23 13.24 9.21
N ALA A 296 16.22 13.83 8.54
CA ALA A 296 15.96 14.72 7.40
C ALA A 296 15.16 14.03 6.28
N ARG A 297 15.52 12.78 5.94
CA ARG A 297 14.78 12.01 4.93
C ARG A 297 13.41 11.58 5.41
N MET A 298 13.28 11.16 6.65
CA MET A 298 12.00 10.78 7.23
C MET A 298 11.03 11.96 7.30
N ASP A 299 11.51 13.13 7.70
CA ASP A 299 10.73 14.36 7.71
C ASP A 299 10.26 14.75 6.29
N GLU A 300 11.15 14.64 5.30
CA GLU A 300 10.77 14.87 3.88
C GLU A 300 9.65 13.91 3.43
N ILE A 301 9.79 12.60 3.69
CA ILE A 301 8.77 11.60 3.33
C ILE A 301 7.42 11.96 3.96
N LEU A 302 7.41 12.25 5.26
CA LEU A 302 6.18 12.58 5.99
C LEU A 302 5.57 13.91 5.52
N ARG A 303 6.39 14.91 5.18
CA ARG A 303 5.91 16.17 4.59
C ARG A 303 5.25 15.94 3.22
N VAL A 304 5.83 15.09 2.38
CA VAL A 304 5.22 14.77 1.08
C VAL A 304 3.88 14.06 1.27
N VAL A 305 3.80 13.07 2.17
CA VAL A 305 2.52 12.40 2.49
C VAL A 305 1.51 13.41 3.02
N ARG A 306 1.89 14.29 3.95
CA ARG A 306 1.03 15.35 4.48
C ARG A 306 0.52 16.30 3.39
N SER A 307 1.39 16.69 2.45
CA SER A 307 0.98 17.54 1.32
C SER A 307 -0.09 16.86 0.46
N ARG A 308 0.09 15.56 0.18
CA ARG A 308 -0.90 14.76 -0.57
C ARG A 308 -2.24 14.62 0.15
N LEU A 309 -2.22 14.46 1.47
CA LEU A 309 -3.43 14.42 2.28
C LEU A 309 -4.16 15.78 2.25
N HIS A 310 -3.42 16.88 2.39
CA HIS A 310 -3.97 18.23 2.26
C HIS A 310 -4.58 18.50 0.89
N GLU A 311 -3.92 18.07 -0.20
CA GLU A 311 -4.46 18.16 -1.57
C GLU A 311 -5.77 17.36 -1.73
N ALA A 312 -5.95 16.29 -0.96
CA ALA A 312 -7.17 15.48 -0.91
C ALA A 312 -8.24 16.02 0.07
N GLY A 313 -7.97 17.13 0.75
CA GLY A 313 -8.91 17.75 1.70
C GLY A 313 -8.95 17.11 3.09
N VAL A 314 -7.86 16.41 3.47
CA VAL A 314 -7.70 15.71 4.77
C VAL A 314 -6.78 16.47 5.71
#